data_99997a71569d7f90460ae9b8fa747939
#
_entry.id   99997a71569d7f90460ae9b8fa747939
#
_cell.length_a   1.000
_cell.length_b   1.000
_cell.length_c   1.000
_cell.angle_alpha   90.00
_cell.angle_beta   90.00
_cell.angle_gamma   90.00
#
_symmetry.space_group_name_H-M   'P 1'
#
loop_
_entity.id
_entity.type
_entity.pdbx_description
1 polymer ?
#
loop_
_entity_poly.entity_id
_entity_poly.type
_entity_poly.pdbx_seq_one_letter_code
_entity_poly.pdbx_strand_id
1 'polypeptide(L)'
;LGSRQSGRNPFGNMPHSLPLIFGDTVAAAQVFDRHLGMEVQRIVLVGTFGDEVEEALKVSQALRDKLRGIRIDTPSERGGVTPAMVDELRARMDQMNFRHVEIYISGGLTPDRIKEFQDLDCPVNGYLVGSYISGASPNDFTADIREIEDKAIAKRGRIPGKLDGPRLDRI
;
A
#
# COMPACT_ATOMS: atom_id res chain seq x y z
N LEU A 1 10.60 6.98 5.23
CA LEU A 1 10.82 8.42 5.25
C LEU A 1 9.55 9.17 4.88
N GLY A 2 8.95 8.97 3.69
CA GLY A 2 7.80 9.73 3.22
C GLY A 2 6.59 9.74 4.16
N SER A 3 6.23 8.60 4.75
CA SER A 3 5.11 8.51 5.71
C SER A 3 5.36 9.35 6.96
N ARG A 4 6.59 9.36 7.48
CA ARG A 4 6.96 10.18 8.65
C ARG A 4 6.95 11.66 8.33
N GLN A 5 7.41 12.06 7.14
CA GLN A 5 7.38 13.45 6.69
C GLN A 5 5.96 13.98 6.48
N SER A 6 5.03 13.10 6.08
CA SER A 6 3.60 13.44 5.96
C SER A 6 2.82 13.36 7.28
N GLY A 7 3.49 13.14 8.42
CA GLY A 7 2.83 12.99 9.72
C GLY A 7 2.02 11.71 9.87
N ARG A 8 2.19 10.73 8.98
CA ARG A 8 1.48 9.45 9.00
C ARG A 8 2.38 8.32 9.49
N ASN A 9 1.81 7.37 10.20
CA ASN A 9 2.53 6.15 10.55
C ASN A 9 2.84 5.33 9.29
N PRO A 10 4.06 4.75 9.20
CA PRO A 10 4.39 3.84 8.13
C PRO A 10 3.47 2.62 8.18
N PHE A 11 2.93 2.27 7.03
CA PHE A 11 2.08 1.09 6.86
C PHE A 11 2.87 0.03 6.10
N GLY A 12 3.07 -1.12 6.73
CA GLY A 12 3.73 -2.27 6.13
C GLY A 12 2.73 -3.36 5.77
N ASN A 13 3.10 -4.21 4.84
CA ASN A 13 2.32 -5.38 4.48
C ASN A 13 3.22 -6.60 4.24
N MET A 14 2.61 -7.79 4.24
CA MET A 14 3.30 -9.03 3.94
C MET A 14 3.62 -9.14 2.44
N PRO A 15 4.87 -9.40 2.03
CA PRO A 15 5.22 -9.59 0.60
C PRO A 15 4.95 -11.03 0.16
N HIS A 16 4.76 -11.27 -1.16
CA HIS A 16 4.61 -12.61 -1.74
C HIS A 16 5.80 -13.56 -1.43
N SER A 17 7.00 -13.00 -1.25
CA SER A 17 8.18 -13.80 -0.92
C SER A 17 8.01 -14.59 0.38
N LEU A 18 7.24 -14.08 1.34
CA LEU A 18 7.04 -14.77 2.62
C LEU A 18 6.23 -16.07 2.45
N PRO A 19 5.00 -16.09 1.87
CA PRO A 19 4.32 -17.34 1.57
C PRO A 19 5.15 -18.31 0.73
N LEU A 20 5.88 -17.79 -0.28
CA LEU A 20 6.73 -18.62 -1.14
C LEU A 20 7.85 -19.33 -0.37
N ILE A 21 8.48 -18.68 0.61
CA ILE A 21 9.51 -19.29 1.47
C ILE A 21 8.92 -20.40 2.34
N PHE A 22 7.72 -20.20 2.87
CA PHE A 22 7.06 -21.18 3.74
C PHE A 22 6.29 -22.27 2.97
N GLY A 23 6.03 -22.08 1.68
CA GLY A 23 5.23 -22.99 0.86
C GLY A 23 3.73 -23.03 1.22
N ASP A 24 3.29 -22.20 2.17
CA ASP A 24 1.90 -22.15 2.64
C ASP A 24 1.58 -20.76 3.20
N THR A 25 0.43 -20.19 2.79
CA THR A 25 0.00 -18.86 3.20
C THR A 25 -0.38 -18.79 4.68
N VAL A 26 -1.00 -19.82 5.23
CA VAL A 26 -1.39 -19.89 6.65
C VAL A 26 -0.16 -19.99 7.54
N ALA A 27 0.79 -20.86 7.18
CA ALA A 27 2.06 -21.00 7.91
C ALA A 27 2.82 -19.68 7.91
N ALA A 28 2.92 -19.01 6.77
CA ALA A 28 3.53 -17.68 6.65
C ALA A 28 2.83 -16.64 7.55
N ALA A 29 1.50 -16.61 7.54
CA ALA A 29 0.71 -15.69 8.36
C ALA A 29 0.91 -15.92 9.87
N GLN A 30 1.00 -17.17 10.30
CA GLN A 30 1.27 -17.52 11.70
C GLN A 30 2.69 -17.13 12.14
N VAL A 31 3.68 -17.30 11.27
CA VAL A 31 5.06 -16.86 11.54
C VAL A 31 5.12 -15.33 11.60
N PHE A 32 4.46 -14.65 10.66
CA PHE A 32 4.33 -13.20 10.64
C PHE A 32 3.71 -12.68 11.96
N ASP A 33 2.62 -13.29 12.44
CA ASP A 33 1.99 -12.92 13.71
C ASP A 33 2.93 -13.12 14.92
N ARG A 34 3.67 -14.21 14.96
CA ARG A 34 4.55 -14.54 16.10
C ARG A 34 5.77 -13.63 16.24
N HIS A 35 6.29 -13.11 15.12
CA HIS A 35 7.56 -12.38 15.10
C HIS A 35 7.40 -10.87 15.04
N LEU A 36 6.20 -10.36 14.80
CA LEU A 36 5.94 -8.92 14.79
C LEU A 36 5.41 -8.43 16.13
N GLY A 37 5.84 -7.24 16.54
CA GLY A 37 5.30 -6.55 17.70
C GLY A 37 3.80 -6.30 17.59
N MET A 38 3.14 -6.08 18.71
CA MET A 38 1.68 -5.88 18.77
C MET A 38 1.22 -4.61 18.05
N GLU A 39 2.12 -3.65 17.88
CA GLU A 39 1.88 -2.39 17.17
C GLU A 39 1.77 -2.54 15.66
N VAL A 40 2.22 -3.67 15.10
CA VAL A 40 2.14 -3.95 13.67
C VAL A 40 0.81 -4.62 13.34
N GLN A 41 0.06 -4.05 12.41
CA GLN A 41 -1.21 -4.63 11.97
C GLN A 41 -0.99 -5.91 11.16
N ARG A 42 -1.76 -6.95 11.47
CA ARG A 42 -1.74 -8.22 10.73
C ARG A 42 -2.60 -8.10 9.49
N ILE A 43 -1.99 -7.60 8.41
CA ILE A 43 -2.59 -7.58 7.08
C ILE A 43 -1.88 -8.62 6.26
N VAL A 44 -2.61 -9.66 5.88
CA VAL A 44 -2.06 -10.86 5.23
C VAL A 44 -2.41 -10.85 3.75
N LEU A 45 -1.37 -11.07 2.93
CA LEU A 45 -1.50 -11.26 1.50
C LEU A 45 -2.03 -12.68 1.21
N VAL A 46 -2.99 -12.77 0.30
CA VAL A 46 -3.58 -14.04 -0.17
C VAL A 46 -3.54 -14.15 -1.69
N GLY A 47 -3.84 -15.32 -2.22
CA GLY A 47 -3.80 -15.61 -3.66
C GLY A 47 -2.40 -15.91 -4.17
N THR A 48 -1.47 -16.36 -3.29
CA THR A 48 -0.13 -16.75 -3.72
C THR A 48 -0.12 -18.15 -4.34
N PHE A 49 -0.87 -19.10 -3.80
CA PHE A 49 -0.89 -20.50 -4.26
C PHE A 49 -2.24 -20.94 -4.78
N GLY A 50 -3.32 -20.37 -4.27
CA GLY A 50 -4.68 -20.83 -4.55
C GLY A 50 -5.64 -19.67 -4.81
N ASP A 51 -6.91 -19.99 -4.64
CA ASP A 51 -7.99 -19.02 -4.72
C ASP A 51 -7.92 -18.02 -3.57
N GLU A 52 -8.10 -16.76 -3.88
CA GLU A 52 -7.95 -15.63 -2.95
C GLU A 52 -8.96 -15.72 -1.80
N VAL A 53 -10.19 -16.11 -2.10
CA VAL A 53 -11.27 -16.23 -1.10
C VAL A 53 -11.01 -17.41 -0.16
N GLU A 54 -10.62 -18.57 -0.72
CA GLU A 54 -10.29 -19.75 0.10
C GLU A 54 -9.09 -19.50 1.02
N GLU A 55 -8.02 -18.91 0.49
CA GLU A 55 -6.86 -18.57 1.31
C GLU A 55 -7.21 -17.55 2.41
N ALA A 56 -8.01 -16.53 2.08
CA ALA A 56 -8.48 -15.54 3.04
C ALA A 56 -9.27 -16.17 4.20
N LEU A 57 -10.17 -17.10 3.90
CA LEU A 57 -10.95 -17.81 4.93
C LEU A 57 -10.05 -18.67 5.83
N LYS A 58 -9.09 -19.40 5.27
CA LYS A 58 -8.12 -20.20 6.03
C LYS A 58 -7.26 -19.33 6.95
N VAL A 59 -6.75 -18.21 6.44
CA VAL A 59 -5.99 -17.23 7.22
C VAL A 59 -6.83 -16.62 8.33
N SER A 60 -8.08 -16.24 8.03
CA SER A 60 -9.02 -15.68 9.02
C SER A 60 -9.32 -16.67 10.13
N GLN A 61 -9.50 -17.94 9.83
CA GLN A 61 -9.67 -19.00 10.83
C GLN A 61 -8.43 -19.20 11.70
N ALA A 62 -7.24 -19.09 11.11
CA ALA A 62 -5.97 -19.30 11.81
C ALA A 62 -5.60 -18.12 12.75
N LEU A 63 -5.81 -16.89 12.33
CA LEU A 63 -5.44 -15.70 13.09
C LEU A 63 -6.58 -15.09 13.92
N ARG A 64 -7.83 -15.33 13.54
CA ARG A 64 -9.03 -14.85 14.24
C ARG A 64 -8.99 -13.34 14.54
N ASP A 65 -9.21 -12.95 15.78
CA ASP A 65 -9.28 -11.55 16.23
C ASP A 65 -7.95 -10.79 16.05
N LYS A 66 -6.85 -11.48 15.82
CA LYS A 66 -5.56 -10.86 15.53
C LYS A 66 -5.45 -10.35 14.10
N LEU A 67 -6.24 -10.91 13.18
CA LEU A 67 -6.23 -10.52 11.78
C LEU A 67 -6.90 -9.15 11.63
N ARG A 68 -6.13 -8.16 11.18
CA ARG A 68 -6.66 -6.84 10.86
C ARG A 68 -7.27 -6.81 9.48
N GLY A 69 -6.64 -7.45 8.50
CA GLY A 69 -7.12 -7.40 7.14
C GLY A 69 -6.49 -8.42 6.20
N ILE A 70 -7.14 -8.58 5.07
CA ILE A 70 -6.69 -9.37 3.93
C ILE A 70 -6.30 -8.43 2.80
N ARG A 71 -5.16 -8.70 2.15
CA ARG A 71 -4.76 -8.02 0.93
C ARG A 71 -4.84 -8.95 -0.26
N ILE A 72 -5.60 -8.53 -1.27
CA ILE A 72 -5.68 -9.19 -2.58
C ILE A 72 -4.71 -8.49 -3.53
N ASP A 73 -3.95 -9.29 -4.29
CA ASP A 73 -2.96 -8.82 -5.26
C ASP A 73 -2.95 -9.75 -6.49
N THR A 74 -4.13 -9.96 -7.07
CA THR A 74 -4.28 -10.83 -8.23
C THR A 74 -3.60 -10.21 -9.44
N PRO A 75 -2.68 -10.92 -10.12
CA PRO A 75 -1.96 -10.39 -11.25
C PRO A 75 -2.86 -10.23 -12.48
N SER A 76 -2.48 -9.34 -13.40
CA SER A 76 -3.23 -9.05 -14.61
C SER A 76 -3.42 -10.27 -15.52
N GLU A 77 -2.48 -11.21 -15.48
CA GLU A 77 -2.54 -12.47 -16.23
C GLU A 77 -3.70 -13.37 -15.79
N ARG A 78 -4.22 -13.16 -14.58
CA ARG A 78 -5.42 -13.82 -14.03
C ARG A 78 -6.65 -12.88 -14.02
N GLY A 79 -6.60 -11.77 -14.72
CA GLY A 79 -7.68 -10.77 -14.79
C GLY A 79 -7.60 -9.63 -13.78
N GLY A 80 -6.62 -9.64 -12.89
CA GLY A 80 -6.47 -8.63 -11.84
C GLY A 80 -7.53 -8.75 -10.73
N VAL A 81 -7.49 -7.84 -9.78
CA VAL A 81 -8.53 -7.74 -8.74
C VAL A 81 -9.78 -7.10 -9.36
N THR A 82 -10.94 -7.72 -9.17
CA THR A 82 -12.22 -7.21 -9.69
C THR A 82 -13.20 -6.86 -8.57
N PRO A 83 -14.15 -5.94 -8.81
CA PRO A 83 -15.23 -5.65 -7.86
C PRO A 83 -15.96 -6.91 -7.40
N ALA A 84 -16.34 -7.79 -8.32
CA ALA A 84 -17.04 -9.04 -8.01
C ALA A 84 -16.24 -9.96 -7.06
N MET A 85 -14.91 -10.03 -7.22
CA MET A 85 -14.04 -10.79 -6.31
C MET A 85 -14.04 -10.20 -4.89
N VAL A 86 -14.03 -8.86 -4.78
CA VAL A 86 -14.07 -8.17 -3.48
C VAL A 86 -15.42 -8.40 -2.79
N ASP A 87 -16.51 -8.31 -3.53
CA ASP A 87 -17.86 -8.55 -3.02
C ASP A 87 -18.03 -10.01 -2.56
N GLU A 88 -17.54 -10.97 -3.35
CA GLU A 88 -17.55 -12.38 -2.96
C GLU A 88 -16.75 -12.62 -1.68
N LEU A 89 -15.51 -12.09 -1.62
CA LEU A 89 -14.67 -12.20 -0.42
C LEU A 89 -15.40 -11.65 0.80
N ARG A 90 -15.98 -10.44 0.72
CA ARG A 90 -16.71 -9.83 1.83
C ARG A 90 -17.88 -10.69 2.26
N ALA A 91 -18.69 -11.14 1.31
CA ALA A 91 -19.86 -11.99 1.61
C ALA A 91 -19.47 -13.30 2.32
N ARG A 92 -18.41 -13.96 1.83
CA ARG A 92 -17.91 -15.22 2.41
C ARG A 92 -17.31 -15.02 3.80
N MET A 93 -16.56 -13.92 4.00
CA MET A 93 -16.03 -13.59 5.32
C MET A 93 -17.14 -13.26 6.31
N ASP A 94 -18.18 -12.55 5.90
CA ASP A 94 -19.34 -12.22 6.74
C ASP A 94 -20.12 -13.47 7.16
N GLN A 95 -20.31 -14.42 6.25
CA GLN A 95 -20.92 -15.73 6.53
C GLN A 95 -20.14 -16.52 7.60
N MET A 96 -18.82 -16.33 7.64
CA MET A 96 -17.93 -17.00 8.60
C MET A 96 -17.67 -16.16 9.86
N ASN A 97 -18.42 -15.06 10.07
CA ASN A 97 -18.32 -14.13 11.20
C ASN A 97 -17.01 -13.34 11.27
N PHE A 98 -16.32 -13.11 10.13
CA PHE A 98 -15.12 -12.28 10.03
C PHE A 98 -15.41 -10.85 9.54
N ARG A 99 -16.51 -10.26 9.99
CA ARG A 99 -16.93 -8.89 9.61
C ARG A 99 -15.94 -7.80 9.99
N HIS A 100 -15.13 -8.05 11.03
CA HIS A 100 -14.11 -7.12 11.52
C HIS A 100 -12.87 -7.04 10.62
N VAL A 101 -12.69 -8.02 9.74
CA VAL A 101 -11.50 -8.10 8.88
C VAL A 101 -11.67 -7.17 7.69
N GLU A 102 -10.72 -6.27 7.53
CA GLU A 102 -10.69 -5.29 6.45
C GLU A 102 -10.19 -5.92 5.13
N ILE A 103 -10.61 -5.34 4.01
CA ILE A 103 -10.18 -5.76 2.68
C ILE A 103 -9.31 -4.66 2.07
N TYR A 104 -8.12 -5.03 1.67
CA TYR A 104 -7.17 -4.20 0.96
C TYR A 104 -6.91 -4.76 -0.42
N ILE A 105 -6.78 -3.90 -1.42
CA ILE A 105 -6.46 -4.32 -2.78
C ILE A 105 -5.18 -3.66 -3.30
N SER A 106 -4.48 -4.38 -4.14
CA SER A 106 -3.24 -3.97 -4.81
C SER A 106 -3.14 -4.61 -6.20
N GLY A 107 -2.03 -4.39 -6.89
CA GLY A 107 -1.82 -4.93 -8.24
C GLY A 107 -2.31 -4.00 -9.35
N GLY A 108 -1.38 -3.25 -9.94
CA GLY A 108 -1.66 -2.39 -11.11
C GLY A 108 -2.71 -1.30 -10.92
N LEU A 109 -2.93 -0.84 -9.68
CA LEU A 109 -3.92 0.19 -9.39
C LEU A 109 -3.52 1.54 -9.99
N THR A 110 -4.47 2.13 -10.70
CA THR A 110 -4.44 3.50 -11.23
C THR A 110 -5.58 4.31 -10.60
N PRO A 111 -5.59 5.66 -10.73
CA PRO A 111 -6.71 6.48 -10.27
C PRO A 111 -8.06 6.02 -10.84
N ASP A 112 -8.11 5.65 -12.12
CA ASP A 112 -9.34 5.19 -12.78
C ASP A 112 -9.81 3.84 -12.20
N ARG A 113 -8.88 2.91 -11.93
CA ARG A 113 -9.21 1.65 -11.27
C ARG A 113 -9.74 1.86 -9.85
N ILE A 114 -9.13 2.76 -9.09
CA ILE A 114 -9.61 3.11 -7.74
C ILE A 114 -11.01 3.71 -7.82
N LYS A 115 -11.22 4.61 -8.78
CA LYS A 115 -12.53 5.24 -9.00
C LYS A 115 -13.60 4.20 -9.33
N GLU A 116 -13.30 3.18 -10.15
CA GLU A 116 -14.23 2.09 -10.47
C GLU A 116 -14.75 1.37 -9.20
N PHE A 117 -13.85 1.00 -8.28
CA PHE A 117 -14.24 0.38 -7.01
C PHE A 117 -15.06 1.30 -6.12
N GLN A 118 -14.76 2.60 -6.13
CA GLN A 118 -15.50 3.61 -5.37
C GLN A 118 -16.90 3.86 -5.96
N ASP A 119 -17.01 3.99 -7.28
CA ASP A 119 -18.29 4.22 -7.97
C ASP A 119 -19.27 3.04 -7.78
N LEU A 120 -18.74 1.83 -7.60
CA LEU A 120 -19.51 0.61 -7.32
C LEU A 120 -19.73 0.35 -5.83
N ASP A 121 -19.29 1.25 -4.95
CA ASP A 121 -19.39 1.14 -3.49
C ASP A 121 -18.84 -0.21 -2.95
N CYS A 122 -17.76 -0.70 -3.59
CA CYS A 122 -17.12 -1.95 -3.17
C CYS A 122 -16.56 -1.85 -1.74
N PRO A 123 -16.64 -2.92 -0.93
CA PRO A 123 -16.21 -2.93 0.47
C PRO A 123 -14.68 -2.98 0.62
N VAL A 124 -13.98 -2.01 0.03
CA VAL A 124 -12.52 -1.85 0.09
C VAL A 124 -12.15 -0.86 1.18
N ASN A 125 -11.31 -1.28 2.12
CA ASN A 125 -10.82 -0.44 3.22
C ASN A 125 -9.54 0.32 2.88
N GLY A 126 -8.80 -0.12 1.84
CA GLY A 126 -7.60 0.59 1.40
C GLY A 126 -7.00 0.08 0.10
N TYR A 127 -6.29 0.97 -0.56
CA TYR A 127 -5.67 0.77 -1.86
C TYR A 127 -4.14 0.87 -1.72
N LEU A 128 -3.40 -0.15 -2.17
CA LEU A 128 -1.95 -0.14 -2.17
C LEU A 128 -1.44 0.11 -3.58
N VAL A 129 -0.97 1.33 -3.82
CA VAL A 129 -0.51 1.80 -5.12
C VAL A 129 1.02 1.79 -5.16
N GLY A 130 1.60 1.05 -6.08
CA GLY A 130 3.06 0.95 -6.25
C GLY A 130 3.51 1.46 -7.62
N SER A 131 3.34 0.65 -8.66
CA SER A 131 3.86 0.88 -10.00
C SER A 131 3.41 2.20 -10.64
N TYR A 132 2.19 2.64 -10.39
CA TYR A 132 1.69 3.92 -10.89
C TYR A 132 2.50 5.11 -10.35
N ILE A 133 2.91 5.05 -9.08
CA ILE A 133 3.72 6.11 -8.45
C ILE A 133 5.18 6.00 -8.89
N SER A 134 5.76 4.78 -8.86
CA SER A 134 7.17 4.59 -9.22
C SER A 134 7.46 4.72 -10.71
N GLY A 135 6.45 4.48 -11.55
CA GLY A 135 6.50 4.66 -13.00
C GLY A 135 6.04 6.05 -13.49
N ALA A 136 5.78 6.99 -12.59
CA ALA A 136 5.42 8.36 -12.96
C ALA A 136 6.54 9.03 -13.76
N SER A 137 6.15 9.96 -14.63
CA SER A 137 7.13 10.75 -15.39
C SER A 137 8.13 11.43 -14.44
N PRO A 138 9.43 11.44 -14.77
CA PRO A 138 10.42 12.11 -13.96
C PRO A 138 10.08 13.57 -13.74
N ASN A 139 10.20 14.03 -12.50
CA ASN A 139 10.21 15.46 -12.20
C ASN A 139 11.65 15.93 -12.17
N ASP A 140 12.02 16.78 -13.10
CA ASP A 140 13.33 17.40 -13.14
C ASP A 140 13.36 18.58 -12.17
N PHE A 141 14.25 18.53 -11.20
CA PHE A 141 14.56 19.61 -10.31
C PHE A 141 15.95 20.15 -10.60
N THR A 142 16.06 21.45 -10.76
CA THR A 142 17.35 22.12 -10.87
C THR A 142 17.62 22.91 -9.58
N ALA A 143 18.78 22.69 -8.98
CA ALA A 143 19.26 23.48 -7.86
C ALA A 143 20.27 24.51 -8.34
N ASP A 144 20.00 25.79 -8.12
CA ASP A 144 20.91 26.88 -8.40
C ASP A 144 21.33 27.58 -7.11
N ILE A 145 22.65 27.75 -6.90
CA ILE A 145 23.17 28.59 -5.82
C ILE A 145 22.88 30.05 -6.18
N ARG A 146 22.33 30.79 -5.24
CA ARG A 146 21.97 32.22 -5.40
C ARG A 146 22.60 33.14 -4.36
N GLU A 147 23.14 32.50 -3.30
CA GLU A 147 23.77 33.20 -2.20
C GLU A 147 24.82 32.30 -1.54
N ILE A 148 25.95 32.84 -1.15
CA ILE A 148 26.99 32.16 -0.35
C ILE A 148 27.41 33.14 0.77
N GLU A 149 27.31 32.68 2.02
CA GLU A 149 27.69 33.50 3.20
C GLU A 149 27.10 34.93 3.17
N ASP A 150 25.79 35.01 2.94
CA ASP A 150 25.00 36.24 2.82
C ASP A 150 25.40 37.17 1.65
N LYS A 151 26.22 36.69 0.74
CA LYS A 151 26.58 37.40 -0.47
C LYS A 151 25.77 36.90 -1.65
N ALA A 152 25.05 37.79 -2.31
CA ALA A 152 24.29 37.48 -3.51
C ALA A 152 25.25 37.09 -4.65
N ILE A 153 25.22 35.81 -5.07
CA ILE A 153 26.03 35.24 -6.13
C ILE A 153 25.25 34.17 -6.85
N ALA A 154 25.30 34.15 -8.16
CA ALA A 154 24.69 33.09 -8.96
C ALA A 154 25.50 32.87 -10.25
N LYS A 155 25.30 31.73 -10.87
CA LYS A 155 25.86 31.47 -12.17
C LYS A 155 25.30 32.46 -13.22
N ARG A 156 26.07 32.74 -14.26
CA ARG A 156 25.65 33.62 -15.35
C ARG A 156 24.30 33.19 -15.94
N GLY A 157 23.36 34.12 -16.06
CA GLY A 157 22.00 33.88 -16.53
C GLY A 157 21.00 33.54 -15.44
N ARG A 158 21.42 33.49 -14.17
CA ARG A 158 20.54 33.35 -12.99
C ARG A 158 20.54 34.65 -12.19
N ILE A 159 19.43 34.91 -11.49
CA ILE A 159 19.30 36.10 -10.63
C ILE A 159 19.89 35.77 -9.27
N PRO A 160 20.94 36.48 -8.79
CA PRO A 160 21.48 36.27 -7.46
C PRO A 160 20.55 36.84 -6.35
N GLY A 161 20.78 36.40 -5.10
CA GLY A 161 20.06 36.85 -3.92
C GLY A 161 18.91 35.95 -3.48
N LYS A 162 18.40 36.17 -2.28
CA LYS A 162 17.31 35.38 -1.68
C LYS A 162 16.02 35.46 -2.50
N LEU A 163 15.30 34.35 -2.55
CA LEU A 163 13.93 34.29 -3.02
C LEU A 163 13.03 34.25 -1.78
N ASP A 164 12.20 35.27 -1.60
CA ASP A 164 11.09 35.19 -0.66
C ASP A 164 9.94 34.42 -1.34
N GLY A 165 9.75 33.16 -0.96
CA GLY A 165 8.66 32.35 -1.45
C GLY A 165 7.78 31.91 -0.28
N PRO A 166 6.43 32.09 -0.33
CA PRO A 166 5.53 31.71 0.76
C PRO A 166 5.45 30.16 0.99
N ARG A 167 6.20 29.39 0.19
CA ARG A 167 6.28 27.92 0.27
C ARG A 167 7.67 27.40 0.67
N LEU A 168 8.60 28.32 1.02
CA LEU A 168 9.96 27.94 1.40
C LEU A 168 10.07 27.94 2.91
N ASP A 169 10.01 26.77 3.52
CA ASP A 169 10.34 26.58 4.92
C ASP A 169 11.86 26.34 5.09
N ARG A 170 12.46 26.92 6.13
CA ARG A 170 13.81 26.55 6.54
C ARG A 170 13.76 25.10 7.05
N ILE A 171 14.60 24.25 6.48
CA ILE A 171 14.82 22.88 6.94
C ILE A 171 15.76 22.92 8.15
#